data_d15da531446c6e0e8b902e199ab71543
#
_entry.id   d15da531446c6e0e8b902e199ab71543
#
_cell.length_a   1.000
_cell.length_b   1.000
_cell.length_c   1.000
_cell.angle_alpha   90.00
_cell.angle_beta   90.00
_cell.angle_gamma   90.00
#
_symmetry.space_group_name_H-M   'P 1'
#
loop_
_entity.id
_entity.type
_entity.pdbx_description
1 polymer ?
#
loop_
_entity_poly.entity_id
_entity_poly.type
_entity_poly.pdbx_seq_one_letter_code
_entity_poly.pdbx_strand_id
1 'polypeptide(L)'
;MTRNSLCVLGIIASAALVSGQQRWLAPGDRNLSTDGAWTEYPLPSPRSGPTTIALAADGTAWFTEAAGNRIGRISADGTGLREFPLPNPNSSPRIIALGSDGNMWFSEHTGNRIGRIAPDGTIAEFPIPTANSMPRAIALSADGNLWFGEFAGGKIGRITPQGVITEFQIPTPDSGPRALAAGPDGNVWFSEFNASKIGRITPDGMIAEFDLPRPTSGPGDITAGTDGNMWFVELNGQMDGRKVEGNRVGRITMDGKITEYQIPSPTGSPTNIAVGPDRNIWFTKGNVVGRVTPDGAITEVPMPAGVAGTGLTAGSDRQPPRRLSNRLWVAASGANRLAFLTFK
;
A
#
# COMPACT_ATOMS: atom_id res chain seq x y z
N MET A 1 15.95 71.89 34.02
CA MET A 1 16.30 70.57 34.51
C MET A 1 15.03 69.66 34.38
N THR A 2 14.83 69.04 33.28
CA THR A 2 13.87 67.97 33.10
C THR A 2 14.20 67.26 31.82
N ARG A 3 14.50 65.96 31.93
CA ARG A 3 14.87 65.13 30.81
C ARG A 3 13.57 64.56 30.17
N ASN A 4 13.36 64.83 28.91
CA ASN A 4 12.37 64.17 28.08
C ASN A 4 12.92 62.82 27.60
N SER A 5 12.25 61.72 27.96
CA SER A 5 12.46 60.41 27.38
C SER A 5 11.45 60.20 26.24
N LEU A 6 11.96 60.12 25.01
CA LEU A 6 11.19 59.65 23.87
C LEU A 6 10.95 58.14 23.99
N CYS A 7 9.67 57.72 24.07
CA CYS A 7 9.28 56.36 23.81
C CYS A 7 9.21 56.11 22.31
N VAL A 8 10.09 55.27 21.79
CA VAL A 8 10.01 54.72 20.44
C VAL A 8 9.15 53.47 20.50
N LEU A 9 7.94 53.50 19.94
CA LEU A 9 7.10 52.31 19.72
C LEU A 9 7.72 51.51 18.58
N GLY A 10 8.41 50.45 18.92
CA GLY A 10 8.79 49.41 17.98
C GLY A 10 7.61 48.50 17.68
N ILE A 11 7.12 48.55 16.47
CA ILE A 11 6.13 47.55 15.95
C ILE A 11 6.92 46.26 15.74
N ILE A 12 6.74 45.30 16.65
CA ILE A 12 7.19 43.93 16.46
C ILE A 12 6.14 43.24 15.62
N ALA A 13 6.41 43.06 14.34
CA ALA A 13 5.68 42.13 13.50
C ALA A 13 5.96 40.71 14.02
N SER A 14 4.99 40.12 14.73
CA SER A 14 5.04 38.75 15.12
C SER A 14 4.85 37.88 13.89
N ALA A 15 5.96 37.43 13.28
CA ALA A 15 5.93 36.30 12.39
C ALA A 15 5.51 35.07 13.24
N ALA A 16 4.29 34.61 13.03
CA ALA A 16 3.82 33.34 13.58
C ALA A 16 4.64 32.22 12.93
N LEU A 17 5.68 31.79 13.60
CA LEU A 17 6.33 30.50 13.35
C LEU A 17 5.31 29.41 13.68
N VAL A 18 4.73 28.81 12.65
CA VAL A 18 4.00 27.55 12.77
C VAL A 18 5.05 26.45 12.99
N SER A 19 5.57 26.37 14.21
CA SER A 19 6.40 25.26 14.65
C SER A 19 5.50 24.18 15.24
N GLY A 20 4.80 23.46 14.35
CA GLY A 20 4.09 22.23 14.70
C GLY A 20 4.99 21.01 14.57
N GLN A 21 6.17 21.03 15.16
CA GLN A 21 6.98 19.81 15.33
C GLN A 21 6.55 19.10 16.61
N GLN A 22 5.48 18.34 16.57
CA GLN A 22 5.24 17.32 17.59
C GLN A 22 6.11 16.11 17.27
N ARG A 23 7.10 15.89 18.11
CA ARG A 23 8.00 14.74 18.08
C ARG A 23 7.24 13.52 18.59
N TRP A 24 6.85 12.65 17.68
CA TRP A 24 6.15 11.40 17.99
C TRP A 24 7.09 10.20 17.84
N LEU A 25 8.02 10.04 18.77
CA LEU A 25 8.88 8.87 18.86
C LEU A 25 8.68 8.19 20.19
N ALA A 26 8.40 6.88 20.16
CA ALA A 26 8.34 6.07 21.37
C ALA A 26 9.75 5.92 21.99
N PRO A 27 9.87 5.80 23.33
CA PRO A 27 11.14 5.54 24.00
C PRO A 27 11.69 4.18 23.55
N GLY A 28 12.80 4.20 22.79
CA GLY A 28 13.45 2.98 22.30
C GLY A 28 13.86 2.99 20.83
N ASP A 29 13.36 3.91 20.03
CA ASP A 29 13.68 4.03 18.61
C ASP A 29 15.05 4.66 18.39
N ARG A 30 16.08 3.82 18.24
CA ARG A 30 17.46 4.32 18.18
C ARG A 30 17.99 4.66 16.78
N ASN A 31 17.26 4.39 15.68
CA ASN A 31 17.96 4.42 14.37
C ASN A 31 17.33 5.16 13.21
N LEU A 32 16.08 5.63 13.25
CA LEU A 32 15.52 6.49 12.19
C LEU A 32 14.45 7.40 12.76
N SER A 33 14.68 8.71 12.75
CA SER A 33 13.66 9.71 13.03
C SER A 33 13.00 10.13 11.72
N THR A 34 11.69 10.27 11.69
CA THR A 34 11.05 11.06 10.65
C THR A 34 11.37 12.52 10.95
N ASP A 35 11.92 13.29 10.00
CA ASP A 35 12.02 14.74 10.18
C ASP A 35 10.67 15.44 10.01
N GLY A 36 9.62 14.65 9.73
CA GLY A 36 8.27 15.14 9.50
C GLY A 36 8.12 15.89 8.18
N ALA A 37 9.14 15.89 7.32
CA ALA A 37 9.10 16.58 6.05
C ALA A 37 8.39 15.68 5.00
N TRP A 38 7.21 16.10 4.59
CA TRP A 38 6.51 15.59 3.46
C TRP A 38 6.91 16.32 2.18
N THR A 39 7.10 15.55 1.10
CA THR A 39 7.25 16.10 -0.25
C THR A 39 6.07 15.59 -1.10
N GLU A 40 5.47 16.50 -1.89
CA GLU A 40 4.27 16.22 -2.67
C GLU A 40 4.52 16.47 -4.16
N TYR A 41 3.96 15.60 -5.01
CA TYR A 41 3.98 15.71 -6.47
C TYR A 41 2.56 15.68 -7.02
N PRO A 42 2.01 16.84 -7.46
CA PRO A 42 0.74 16.89 -8.16
C PRO A 42 0.82 16.11 -9.48
N LEU A 43 -0.23 15.36 -9.79
CA LEU A 43 -0.32 14.65 -11.08
C LEU A 43 -0.85 15.58 -12.16
N PRO A 44 -0.32 15.50 -13.41
CA PRO A 44 -0.70 16.38 -14.51
C PRO A 44 -2.15 16.21 -14.92
N SER A 45 -2.60 14.95 -15.01
CA SER A 45 -3.96 14.63 -15.39
C SER A 45 -4.91 14.82 -14.21
N PRO A 46 -5.95 15.65 -14.34
CA PRO A 46 -6.90 15.89 -13.25
C PRO A 46 -7.72 14.63 -12.95
N ARG A 47 -8.05 14.42 -11.67
CA ARG A 47 -8.91 13.33 -11.21
C ARG A 47 -8.44 11.94 -11.64
N SER A 48 -7.13 11.74 -11.77
CA SER A 48 -6.57 10.47 -12.22
C SER A 48 -6.76 9.34 -11.20
N GLY A 49 -6.92 9.66 -9.93
CA GLY A 49 -7.18 8.72 -8.85
C GLY A 49 -6.03 7.73 -8.63
N PRO A 50 -4.84 8.20 -8.23
CA PRO A 50 -3.72 7.30 -7.94
C PRO A 50 -4.10 6.34 -6.80
N THR A 51 -3.89 5.02 -7.02
CA THR A 51 -4.39 3.99 -6.10
C THR A 51 -3.26 3.30 -5.36
N THR A 52 -2.29 2.74 -6.07
CA THR A 52 -1.12 2.08 -5.47
C THR A 52 0.17 2.49 -6.14
N ILE A 53 1.26 2.23 -5.46
CA ILE A 53 2.60 2.61 -5.88
C ILE A 53 3.57 1.46 -5.61
N ALA A 54 4.47 1.17 -6.54
CA ALA A 54 5.55 0.22 -6.41
C ALA A 54 6.85 0.81 -6.92
N LEU A 55 7.97 0.35 -6.39
CA LEU A 55 9.29 0.81 -6.81
C LEU A 55 9.95 -0.21 -7.72
N ALA A 56 10.48 0.25 -8.84
CA ALA A 56 11.40 -0.51 -9.66
C ALA A 56 12.79 -0.62 -9.01
N ALA A 57 13.64 -1.49 -9.52
CA ALA A 57 14.97 -1.74 -8.97
C ALA A 57 15.89 -0.51 -8.97
N ASP A 58 15.67 0.43 -9.90
CA ASP A 58 16.40 1.69 -10.02
C ASP A 58 15.85 2.80 -9.08
N GLY A 59 14.79 2.50 -8.31
CA GLY A 59 14.12 3.44 -7.43
C GLY A 59 13.05 4.29 -8.11
N THR A 60 12.78 4.10 -9.41
CA THR A 60 11.65 4.72 -10.10
C THR A 60 10.35 4.27 -9.47
N ALA A 61 9.50 5.20 -9.08
CA ALA A 61 8.17 4.92 -8.55
C ALA A 61 7.17 4.79 -9.70
N TRP A 62 6.47 3.66 -9.75
CA TRP A 62 5.39 3.38 -10.68
C TRP A 62 4.07 3.32 -9.92
N PHE A 63 3.01 3.85 -10.48
CA PHE A 63 1.72 3.94 -9.80
C PHE A 63 0.55 3.74 -10.77
N THR A 64 -0.54 3.24 -10.23
CA THR A 64 -1.79 3.08 -10.96
C THR A 64 -2.66 4.33 -10.80
N GLU A 65 -3.33 4.74 -11.87
CA GLU A 65 -4.31 5.81 -11.90
C GLU A 65 -5.67 5.22 -12.30
N ALA A 66 -6.42 4.74 -11.30
CA ALA A 66 -7.62 3.95 -11.53
C ALA A 66 -8.70 4.73 -12.29
N ALA A 67 -8.97 5.97 -11.90
CA ALA A 67 -9.95 6.81 -12.58
C ALA A 67 -9.43 7.39 -13.91
N GLY A 68 -8.11 7.58 -14.01
CA GLY A 68 -7.45 8.04 -15.23
C GLY A 68 -7.23 6.96 -16.30
N ASN A 69 -7.43 5.69 -15.94
CA ASN A 69 -7.16 4.53 -16.81
C ASN A 69 -5.72 4.51 -17.36
N ARG A 70 -4.73 4.74 -16.48
CA ARG A 70 -3.31 4.92 -16.83
C ARG A 70 -2.41 4.25 -15.81
N ILE A 71 -1.15 4.07 -16.25
CA ILE A 71 -0.02 3.81 -15.35
C ILE A 71 0.88 5.03 -15.40
N GLY A 72 1.26 5.55 -14.23
CA GLY A 72 2.21 6.64 -14.11
C GLY A 72 3.58 6.16 -13.62
N ARG A 73 4.62 6.94 -13.92
CA ARG A 73 5.94 6.76 -13.31
C ARG A 73 6.59 8.10 -12.99
N ILE A 74 7.43 8.11 -11.96
CA ILE A 74 8.23 9.27 -11.55
C ILE A 74 9.59 8.77 -11.06
N SER A 75 10.67 9.45 -11.44
CA SER A 75 12.01 9.12 -10.96
C SER A 75 12.14 9.35 -9.45
N ALA A 76 13.11 8.68 -8.81
CA ALA A 76 13.35 8.80 -7.36
C ALA A 76 13.64 10.25 -6.89
N ASP A 77 14.15 11.11 -7.77
CA ASP A 77 14.40 12.54 -7.50
C ASP A 77 13.16 13.43 -7.72
N GLY A 78 12.05 12.84 -8.15
CA GLY A 78 10.79 13.55 -8.43
C GLY A 78 10.69 14.15 -9.82
N THR A 79 11.66 13.88 -10.69
CA THR A 79 11.65 14.34 -12.09
C THR A 79 11.07 13.29 -13.04
N GLY A 80 10.86 13.66 -14.30
CA GLY A 80 10.51 12.72 -15.36
C GLY A 80 9.14 12.05 -15.19
N LEU A 81 8.19 12.73 -14.54
CA LEU A 81 6.82 12.23 -14.42
C LEU A 81 6.23 11.98 -15.82
N ARG A 82 5.74 10.76 -16.02
CA ARG A 82 5.07 10.31 -17.27
C ARG A 82 3.86 9.49 -16.95
N GLU A 83 2.85 9.58 -17.80
CA GLU A 83 1.60 8.82 -17.76
C GLU A 83 1.43 8.01 -19.04
N PHE A 84 1.03 6.74 -18.93
CA PHE A 84 0.85 5.79 -20.03
C PHE A 84 -0.61 5.34 -20.05
N PRO A 85 -1.42 5.76 -21.01
CA PRO A 85 -2.81 5.33 -21.16
C PRO A 85 -2.87 3.82 -21.42
N LEU A 86 -3.84 3.14 -20.78
CA LEU A 86 -4.09 1.73 -21.06
C LEU A 86 -4.78 1.57 -22.43
N PRO A 87 -4.45 0.50 -23.18
CA PRO A 87 -5.04 0.25 -24.51
C PRO A 87 -6.57 0.10 -24.47
N ASN A 88 -7.07 -0.59 -23.44
CA ASN A 88 -8.51 -0.78 -23.25
C ASN A 88 -9.10 0.30 -22.35
N PRO A 89 -10.24 0.91 -22.71
CA PRO A 89 -10.90 1.89 -21.88
C PRO A 89 -11.55 1.22 -20.66
N ASN A 90 -11.70 1.98 -19.56
CA ASN A 90 -12.38 1.56 -18.34
C ASN A 90 -11.77 0.31 -17.68
N SER A 91 -10.47 0.06 -17.81
CA SER A 91 -9.78 -1.07 -17.18
C SER A 91 -9.66 -0.91 -15.66
N SER A 92 -9.63 0.32 -15.15
CA SER A 92 -9.49 0.64 -13.72
C SER A 92 -8.30 -0.08 -13.06
N PRO A 93 -7.05 0.27 -13.41
CA PRO A 93 -5.86 -0.37 -12.83
C PRO A 93 -5.81 -0.13 -11.33
N ARG A 94 -5.55 -1.20 -10.55
CA ARG A 94 -5.57 -1.10 -9.09
C ARG A 94 -4.21 -1.30 -8.44
N ILE A 95 -3.76 -2.53 -8.31
CA ILE A 95 -2.49 -2.86 -7.64
C ILE A 95 -1.41 -3.03 -8.71
N ILE A 96 -0.21 -2.51 -8.41
CA ILE A 96 0.97 -2.65 -9.26
C ILE A 96 2.11 -3.29 -8.47
N ALA A 97 2.86 -4.18 -9.09
CA ALA A 97 4.00 -4.87 -8.51
C ALA A 97 5.15 -5.03 -9.51
N LEU A 98 6.38 -5.07 -9.03
CA LEU A 98 7.56 -5.39 -9.85
C LEU A 98 7.60 -6.91 -10.09
N GLY A 99 7.68 -7.31 -11.35
CA GLY A 99 7.86 -8.71 -11.75
C GLY A 99 9.32 -9.16 -11.71
N SER A 100 9.53 -10.48 -11.75
CA SER A 100 10.87 -11.09 -11.83
C SER A 100 11.57 -10.80 -13.16
N ASP A 101 10.80 -10.41 -14.18
CA ASP A 101 11.25 -10.01 -15.52
C ASP A 101 11.68 -8.53 -15.61
N GLY A 102 11.62 -7.78 -14.51
CA GLY A 102 11.95 -6.36 -14.45
C GLY A 102 10.85 -5.43 -14.98
N ASN A 103 9.72 -5.95 -15.44
CA ASN A 103 8.56 -5.17 -15.83
C ASN A 103 7.65 -4.92 -14.64
N MET A 104 6.81 -3.88 -14.73
CA MET A 104 5.74 -3.67 -13.77
C MET A 104 4.49 -4.41 -14.23
N TRP A 105 3.85 -5.09 -13.30
CA TRP A 105 2.62 -5.85 -13.54
C TRP A 105 1.49 -5.26 -12.70
N PHE A 106 0.29 -5.19 -13.25
CA PHE A 106 -0.84 -4.56 -12.58
C PHE A 106 -2.16 -5.29 -12.86
N SER A 107 -3.08 -5.19 -11.92
CA SER A 107 -4.44 -5.71 -12.07
C SER A 107 -5.35 -4.67 -12.74
N GLU A 108 -6.14 -5.10 -13.72
CA GLU A 108 -7.19 -4.30 -14.38
C GLU A 108 -8.56 -4.75 -13.86
N HIS A 109 -9.02 -4.08 -12.80
CA HIS A 109 -10.17 -4.52 -11.99
C HIS A 109 -11.46 -4.69 -12.80
N THR A 110 -11.85 -3.69 -13.58
CA THR A 110 -13.03 -3.76 -14.46
C THR A 110 -12.69 -4.30 -15.84
N GLY A 111 -11.41 -4.27 -16.24
CA GLY A 111 -10.92 -4.83 -17.48
C GLY A 111 -10.86 -6.36 -17.51
N ASN A 112 -10.91 -7.03 -16.36
CA ASN A 112 -10.77 -8.49 -16.21
C ASN A 112 -9.48 -9.03 -16.82
N ARG A 113 -8.35 -8.32 -16.60
CA ARG A 113 -7.02 -8.63 -17.15
C ARG A 113 -5.94 -8.43 -16.12
N ILE A 114 -4.78 -8.99 -16.41
CA ILE A 114 -3.52 -8.60 -15.83
C ILE A 114 -2.73 -7.84 -16.90
N GLY A 115 -2.32 -6.61 -16.58
CA GLY A 115 -1.47 -5.81 -17.45
C GLY A 115 0.00 -5.91 -17.08
N ARG A 116 0.88 -5.74 -18.05
CA ARG A 116 2.34 -5.62 -17.90
C ARG A 116 2.82 -4.38 -18.65
N ILE A 117 3.64 -3.57 -18.01
CA ILE A 117 4.28 -2.41 -18.64
C ILE A 117 5.81 -2.52 -18.50
N ALA A 118 6.49 -2.42 -19.63
CA ALA A 118 7.96 -2.41 -19.70
C ALA A 118 8.52 -1.01 -19.33
N PRO A 119 9.82 -0.90 -18.98
CA PRO A 119 10.44 0.40 -18.66
C PRO A 119 10.35 1.45 -19.77
N ASP A 120 10.22 1.05 -21.04
CA ASP A 120 10.02 1.94 -22.19
C ASP A 120 8.57 2.45 -22.34
N GLY A 121 7.63 1.85 -21.59
CA GLY A 121 6.20 2.16 -21.64
C GLY A 121 5.36 1.22 -22.50
N THR A 122 5.96 0.18 -23.10
CA THR A 122 5.23 -0.83 -23.87
C THR A 122 4.31 -1.64 -22.93
N ILE A 123 3.01 -1.69 -23.26
CA ILE A 123 1.98 -2.38 -22.47
C ILE A 123 1.55 -3.67 -23.18
N ALA A 124 1.42 -4.73 -22.41
CA ALA A 124 0.79 -6.00 -22.80
C ALA A 124 -0.30 -6.35 -21.78
N GLU A 125 -1.40 -6.93 -22.24
CA GLU A 125 -2.56 -7.30 -21.42
C GLU A 125 -2.90 -8.78 -21.60
N PHE A 126 -3.22 -9.46 -20.50
CA PHE A 126 -3.50 -10.90 -20.43
C PHE A 126 -4.90 -11.11 -19.84
N PRO A 127 -5.87 -11.59 -20.67
CA PRO A 127 -7.24 -11.82 -20.18
C PRO A 127 -7.29 -12.96 -19.15
N ILE A 128 -8.04 -12.74 -18.08
CA ILE A 128 -8.28 -13.76 -17.05
C ILE A 128 -9.39 -14.70 -17.55
N PRO A 129 -9.21 -16.05 -17.44
CA PRO A 129 -10.19 -17.00 -17.94
C PRO A 129 -11.56 -16.88 -17.27
N THR A 130 -11.61 -16.67 -15.94
CA THR A 130 -12.87 -16.43 -15.22
C THR A 130 -13.43 -15.05 -15.60
N ALA A 131 -14.61 -15.04 -16.22
CA ALA A 131 -15.27 -13.80 -16.62
C ALA A 131 -15.70 -12.97 -15.40
N ASN A 132 -15.55 -11.64 -15.50
CA ASN A 132 -15.94 -10.69 -14.44
C ASN A 132 -15.32 -11.00 -13.08
N SER A 133 -14.11 -11.57 -13.07
CA SER A 133 -13.43 -11.98 -11.84
C SER A 133 -13.02 -10.83 -10.94
N MET A 134 -12.98 -9.59 -11.46
CA MET A 134 -12.62 -8.37 -10.74
C MET A 134 -11.26 -8.48 -10.04
N PRO A 135 -10.15 -8.71 -10.79
CA PRO A 135 -8.82 -8.85 -10.18
C PRO A 135 -8.46 -7.60 -9.38
N ARG A 136 -7.98 -7.80 -8.14
CA ARG A 136 -7.76 -6.69 -7.24
C ARG A 136 -6.30 -6.55 -6.80
N ALA A 137 -5.70 -7.60 -6.32
CA ALA A 137 -4.32 -7.63 -5.86
C ALA A 137 -3.41 -8.34 -6.85
N ILE A 138 -2.13 -8.01 -6.84
CA ILE A 138 -1.07 -8.73 -7.53
C ILE A 138 0.23 -8.64 -6.73
N ALA A 139 0.96 -9.74 -6.59
CA ALA A 139 2.23 -9.80 -5.86
C ALA A 139 3.20 -10.78 -6.52
N LEU A 140 4.49 -10.44 -6.51
CA LEU A 140 5.57 -11.35 -6.91
C LEU A 140 5.82 -12.35 -5.79
N SER A 141 5.90 -13.64 -6.12
CA SER A 141 6.26 -14.71 -5.20
C SER A 141 7.70 -15.19 -5.42
N ALA A 142 8.20 -15.97 -4.46
CA ALA A 142 9.55 -16.55 -4.48
C ALA A 142 9.76 -17.53 -5.65
N ASP A 143 8.70 -18.09 -6.24
CA ASP A 143 8.73 -18.94 -7.42
C ASP A 143 8.99 -18.18 -8.73
N GLY A 144 9.09 -16.84 -8.68
CA GLY A 144 9.31 -15.96 -9.83
C GLY A 144 8.03 -15.63 -10.63
N ASN A 145 6.88 -16.20 -10.28
CA ASN A 145 5.58 -15.86 -10.85
C ASN A 145 4.91 -14.73 -10.08
N LEU A 146 3.95 -14.08 -10.73
CA LEU A 146 3.04 -13.20 -10.02
C LEU A 146 1.75 -13.94 -9.68
N TRP A 147 1.22 -13.62 -8.52
CA TRP A 147 -0.03 -14.16 -8.02
C TRP A 147 -1.04 -13.03 -7.85
N PHE A 148 -2.31 -13.29 -8.15
CA PHE A 148 -3.36 -12.28 -8.08
C PHE A 148 -4.66 -12.83 -7.49
N GLY A 149 -5.45 -11.95 -6.88
CA GLY A 149 -6.75 -12.29 -6.30
C GLY A 149 -7.89 -11.92 -7.23
N GLU A 150 -8.77 -12.86 -7.52
CA GLU A 150 -10.00 -12.67 -8.27
C GLU A 150 -11.16 -12.42 -7.30
N PHE A 151 -11.34 -11.14 -6.94
CA PHE A 151 -12.23 -10.72 -5.85
C PHE A 151 -13.66 -11.24 -6.00
N ALA A 152 -14.24 -11.12 -7.19
CA ALA A 152 -15.58 -11.66 -7.49
C ALA A 152 -15.54 -13.11 -7.99
N GLY A 153 -14.40 -13.57 -8.50
CA GLY A 153 -14.23 -14.95 -8.96
C GLY A 153 -14.03 -15.97 -7.83
N GLY A 154 -13.69 -15.51 -6.62
CA GLY A 154 -13.40 -16.40 -5.48
C GLY A 154 -12.21 -17.32 -5.72
N LYS A 155 -11.22 -16.87 -6.49
CA LYS A 155 -10.04 -17.63 -6.87
C LYS A 155 -8.74 -16.87 -6.61
N ILE A 156 -7.67 -17.62 -6.54
CA ILE A 156 -6.30 -17.09 -6.65
C ILE A 156 -5.77 -17.48 -8.04
N GLY A 157 -5.32 -16.49 -8.80
CA GLY A 157 -4.65 -16.71 -10.08
C GLY A 157 -3.13 -16.63 -9.92
N ARG A 158 -2.40 -17.39 -10.73
CA ARG A 158 -0.96 -17.30 -10.93
C ARG A 158 -0.68 -16.98 -12.40
N ILE A 159 0.19 -16.01 -12.66
CA ILE A 159 0.63 -15.67 -14.03
C ILE A 159 2.16 -15.75 -14.12
N THR A 160 2.65 -16.47 -15.12
CA THR A 160 4.09 -16.54 -15.41
C THR A 160 4.59 -15.27 -16.11
N PRO A 161 5.90 -14.98 -16.13
CA PRO A 161 6.47 -13.87 -16.93
C PRO A 161 6.14 -13.93 -18.43
N GLN A 162 5.78 -15.12 -18.94
CA GLN A 162 5.35 -15.35 -20.32
C GLN A 162 3.85 -15.10 -20.53
N GLY A 163 3.08 -14.83 -19.46
CA GLY A 163 1.64 -14.52 -19.54
C GLY A 163 0.72 -15.75 -19.42
N VAL A 164 1.23 -16.91 -19.02
CA VAL A 164 0.39 -18.10 -18.81
C VAL A 164 -0.31 -18.02 -17.45
N ILE A 165 -1.65 -18.03 -17.47
CA ILE A 165 -2.49 -17.96 -16.26
C ILE A 165 -2.94 -19.36 -15.83
N THR A 166 -2.88 -19.60 -14.51
CA THR A 166 -3.46 -20.77 -13.82
C THR A 166 -4.31 -20.27 -12.67
N GLU A 167 -5.53 -20.80 -12.51
CA GLU A 167 -6.48 -20.42 -11.47
C GLU A 167 -6.65 -21.54 -10.42
N PHE A 168 -6.79 -21.15 -9.14
CA PHE A 168 -6.98 -22.03 -7.99
C PHE A 168 -8.23 -21.61 -7.21
N GLN A 169 -9.18 -22.52 -7.05
CA GLN A 169 -10.42 -22.24 -6.32
C GLN A 169 -10.18 -22.13 -4.81
N ILE A 170 -10.64 -21.04 -4.20
CA ILE A 170 -10.62 -20.88 -2.74
C ILE A 170 -11.74 -21.76 -2.15
N PRO A 171 -11.48 -22.52 -1.06
CA PRO A 171 -12.48 -23.41 -0.47
C PRO A 171 -13.73 -22.69 0.04
N THR A 172 -13.57 -21.53 0.69
CA THR A 172 -14.71 -20.71 1.13
C THR A 172 -15.34 -19.98 -0.06
N PRO A 173 -16.63 -20.23 -0.39
CA PRO A 173 -17.32 -19.53 -1.47
C PRO A 173 -17.39 -18.02 -1.20
N ASP A 174 -17.39 -17.22 -2.27
CA ASP A 174 -17.52 -15.75 -2.21
C ASP A 174 -16.59 -15.06 -1.21
N SER A 175 -15.43 -15.68 -0.95
CA SER A 175 -14.48 -15.20 0.08
C SER A 175 -13.92 -13.81 -0.18
N GLY A 176 -13.90 -13.36 -1.42
CA GLY A 176 -13.43 -12.03 -1.84
C GLY A 176 -11.94 -11.80 -1.55
N PRO A 177 -11.01 -12.51 -2.25
CA PRO A 177 -9.58 -12.31 -2.10
C PRO A 177 -9.20 -10.87 -2.50
N ARG A 178 -8.77 -10.06 -1.50
CA ARG A 178 -8.62 -8.62 -1.65
C ARG A 178 -7.17 -8.18 -1.84
N ALA A 179 -6.25 -8.74 -1.07
CA ALA A 179 -4.83 -8.42 -1.10
C ALA A 179 -3.98 -9.69 -0.99
N LEU A 180 -2.76 -9.63 -1.53
CA LEU A 180 -1.81 -10.74 -1.51
C LEU A 180 -0.39 -10.23 -1.20
N ALA A 181 0.40 -11.07 -0.53
CA ALA A 181 1.83 -10.86 -0.36
C ALA A 181 2.58 -12.19 -0.31
N ALA A 182 3.85 -12.19 -0.75
CA ALA A 182 4.74 -13.31 -0.54
C ALA A 182 5.10 -13.43 0.94
N GLY A 183 4.92 -14.61 1.50
CA GLY A 183 5.30 -14.93 2.86
C GLY A 183 6.78 -15.32 2.98
N PRO A 184 7.35 -15.22 4.19
CA PRO A 184 8.72 -15.67 4.47
C PRO A 184 8.88 -17.19 4.39
N ASP A 185 7.76 -17.92 4.40
CA ASP A 185 7.67 -19.39 4.26
C ASP A 185 7.66 -19.88 2.80
N GLY A 186 7.80 -18.95 1.83
CA GLY A 186 7.76 -19.25 0.39
C GLY A 186 6.36 -19.40 -0.20
N ASN A 187 5.32 -19.30 0.61
CA ASN A 187 3.92 -19.32 0.17
C ASN A 187 3.43 -17.90 -0.15
N VAL A 188 2.26 -17.82 -0.78
CA VAL A 188 1.53 -16.56 -0.95
C VAL A 188 0.41 -16.50 0.07
N TRP A 189 0.36 -15.41 0.83
CA TRP A 189 -0.68 -15.14 1.81
C TRP A 189 -1.66 -14.11 1.28
N PHE A 190 -2.94 -14.28 1.55
CA PHE A 190 -3.99 -13.41 1.03
C PHE A 190 -5.08 -13.14 2.06
N SER A 191 -5.72 -11.99 1.94
CA SER A 191 -6.88 -11.62 2.74
C SER A 191 -8.16 -12.03 2.03
N GLU A 192 -9.11 -12.60 2.79
CA GLU A 192 -10.45 -12.97 2.34
C GLU A 192 -11.46 -12.02 2.98
N PHE A 193 -11.67 -10.89 2.31
CA PHE A 193 -12.43 -9.76 2.84
C PHE A 193 -13.85 -10.14 3.24
N ASN A 194 -14.55 -10.92 2.39
CA ASN A 194 -15.94 -11.28 2.63
C ASN A 194 -16.08 -12.39 3.69
N ALA A 195 -15.09 -13.24 3.82
CA ALA A 195 -15.11 -14.38 4.74
C ALA A 195 -14.52 -14.04 6.12
N SER A 196 -13.86 -12.88 6.27
CA SER A 196 -13.09 -12.54 7.48
C SER A 196 -12.03 -13.59 7.81
N LYS A 197 -11.24 -13.98 6.82
CA LYS A 197 -10.17 -14.97 6.93
C LYS A 197 -8.85 -14.44 6.34
N ILE A 198 -7.78 -15.07 6.72
CA ILE A 198 -6.50 -15.00 6.01
C ILE A 198 -6.27 -16.36 5.35
N GLY A 199 -6.01 -16.36 4.05
CA GLY A 199 -5.65 -17.55 3.30
C GLY A 199 -4.15 -17.63 3.05
N ARG A 200 -3.66 -18.85 2.82
CA ARG A 200 -2.30 -19.15 2.38
C ARG A 200 -2.36 -20.17 1.25
N ILE A 201 -1.65 -19.91 0.16
CA ILE A 201 -1.53 -20.83 -0.97
C ILE A 201 -0.07 -21.19 -1.20
N THR A 202 0.21 -22.48 -1.36
CA THR A 202 1.54 -22.99 -1.71
C THR A 202 1.82 -22.86 -3.21
N PRO A 203 3.09 -22.93 -3.69
CA PRO A 203 3.41 -22.85 -5.11
C PRO A 203 2.75 -23.95 -5.97
N ASP A 204 2.42 -25.09 -5.37
CA ASP A 204 1.69 -26.20 -6.02
C ASP A 204 0.16 -26.10 -5.94
N GLY A 205 -0.36 -25.02 -5.29
CA GLY A 205 -1.79 -24.67 -5.30
C GLY A 205 -2.61 -25.16 -4.12
N MET A 206 -1.99 -25.70 -3.06
CA MET A 206 -2.73 -26.08 -1.85
C MET A 206 -3.10 -24.84 -1.03
N ILE A 207 -4.38 -24.70 -0.67
CA ILE A 207 -4.88 -23.56 0.10
C ILE A 207 -5.19 -23.99 1.54
N ALA A 208 -4.77 -23.16 2.50
CA ALA A 208 -5.16 -23.22 3.90
C ALA A 208 -5.81 -21.88 4.30
N GLU A 209 -6.85 -21.93 5.11
CA GLU A 209 -7.62 -20.76 5.55
C GLU A 209 -7.58 -20.65 7.09
N PHE A 210 -7.48 -19.43 7.62
CA PHE A 210 -7.40 -19.10 9.05
C PHE A 210 -8.49 -18.08 9.39
N ASP A 211 -9.42 -18.45 10.26
CA ASP A 211 -10.51 -17.58 10.70
C ASP A 211 -9.98 -16.43 11.57
N LEU A 212 -10.42 -15.20 11.27
CA LEU A 212 -10.19 -14.07 12.15
C LEU A 212 -11.09 -14.17 13.40
N PRO A 213 -10.64 -13.63 14.55
CA PRO A 213 -11.41 -13.70 15.79
C PRO A 213 -12.81 -13.09 15.71
N ARG A 214 -13.04 -12.21 14.71
CA ARG A 214 -14.32 -11.52 14.51
C ARG A 214 -14.86 -11.76 13.10
N PRO A 215 -16.15 -12.12 12.97
CA PRO A 215 -16.76 -12.42 11.66
C PRO A 215 -16.95 -11.18 10.76
N THR A 216 -16.77 -9.97 11.31
CA THR A 216 -16.93 -8.68 10.59
C THR A 216 -15.62 -7.92 10.45
N SER A 217 -14.47 -8.57 10.61
CA SER A 217 -13.15 -7.92 10.57
C SER A 217 -12.84 -7.26 9.22
N GLY A 218 -13.25 -7.88 8.11
CA GLY A 218 -12.99 -7.36 6.77
C GLY A 218 -11.50 -7.12 6.51
N PRO A 219 -10.65 -8.17 6.46
CA PRO A 219 -9.23 -8.01 6.25
C PRO A 219 -8.94 -7.32 4.91
N GLY A 220 -8.09 -6.30 4.97
CA GLY A 220 -7.67 -5.47 3.85
C GLY A 220 -6.33 -5.89 3.28
N ASP A 221 -5.39 -4.95 3.21
CA ASP A 221 -4.06 -5.20 2.68
C ASP A 221 -3.19 -6.03 3.66
N ILE A 222 -2.21 -6.76 3.10
CA ILE A 222 -1.35 -7.70 3.82
C ILE A 222 0.11 -7.57 3.35
N THR A 223 1.06 -7.71 4.26
CA THR A 223 2.51 -7.66 3.97
C THR A 223 3.29 -8.60 4.88
N ALA A 224 4.45 -9.06 4.42
CA ALA A 224 5.41 -9.78 5.26
C ALA A 224 6.18 -8.81 6.14
N GLY A 225 6.18 -9.03 7.45
CA GLY A 225 6.97 -8.28 8.41
C GLY A 225 8.42 -8.72 8.47
N THR A 226 9.29 -7.89 9.04
CA THR A 226 10.69 -8.22 9.28
C THR A 226 10.89 -9.17 10.46
N ASP A 227 9.83 -9.43 11.21
CA ASP A 227 9.75 -10.37 12.34
C ASP A 227 9.39 -11.81 11.91
N GLY A 228 9.29 -12.05 10.60
CA GLY A 228 8.96 -13.36 10.05
C GLY A 228 7.47 -13.73 10.09
N ASN A 229 6.59 -12.77 10.41
CA ASN A 229 5.14 -12.93 10.42
C ASN A 229 4.50 -12.17 9.25
N MET A 230 3.24 -12.49 8.93
CA MET A 230 2.43 -11.64 8.06
C MET A 230 1.67 -10.62 8.90
N TRP A 231 1.55 -9.41 8.36
CA TRP A 231 0.82 -8.31 8.97
C TRP A 231 -0.28 -7.83 8.01
N PHE A 232 -1.46 -7.52 8.54
CA PHE A 232 -2.60 -7.10 7.74
C PHE A 232 -3.40 -5.99 8.45
N VAL A 233 -4.18 -5.24 7.70
CA VAL A 233 -5.14 -4.29 8.26
C VAL A 233 -6.54 -4.88 8.26
N GLU A 234 -7.35 -4.48 9.25
CA GLU A 234 -8.79 -4.77 9.29
C GLU A 234 -9.56 -3.48 9.04
N LEU A 235 -10.30 -3.47 7.95
CA LEU A 235 -11.04 -2.32 7.46
C LEU A 235 -12.18 -1.91 8.40
N ASN A 236 -12.60 -0.65 8.34
CA ASN A 236 -13.68 -0.11 9.16
C ASN A 236 -14.65 0.73 8.33
N GLY A 237 -15.95 0.60 8.60
CA GLY A 237 -17.00 1.35 7.91
C GLY A 237 -17.74 0.55 6.84
N GLN A 238 -18.27 1.25 5.84
CA GLN A 238 -18.93 0.61 4.68
C GLN A 238 -17.91 0.38 3.58
N MET A 239 -17.64 -0.87 3.27
CA MET A 239 -16.67 -1.30 2.27
C MET A 239 -17.24 -2.36 1.35
N ASP A 240 -17.18 -2.14 0.06
CA ASP A 240 -17.64 -3.09 -0.97
C ASP A 240 -19.06 -3.66 -0.68
N GLY A 241 -19.98 -2.79 -0.23
CA GLY A 241 -21.36 -3.15 0.09
C GLY A 241 -21.58 -3.82 1.46
N ARG A 242 -20.55 -4.00 2.28
CA ARG A 242 -20.63 -4.62 3.61
C ARG A 242 -20.21 -3.66 4.71
N LYS A 243 -20.84 -3.78 5.88
CA LYS A 243 -20.37 -3.14 7.11
C LYS A 243 -19.28 -3.99 7.71
N VAL A 244 -18.10 -3.40 7.94
CA VAL A 244 -16.96 -4.02 8.62
C VAL A 244 -16.57 -3.18 9.86
N GLU A 245 -16.10 -3.84 10.90
CA GLU A 245 -15.84 -3.24 12.22
C GLU A 245 -14.41 -3.61 12.71
N GLY A 246 -13.44 -3.46 11.82
CA GLY A 246 -12.04 -3.74 12.11
C GLY A 246 -11.38 -2.62 12.91
N ASN A 247 -10.80 -1.65 12.23
CA ASN A 247 -9.96 -0.59 12.82
C ASN A 247 -8.78 -1.17 13.62
N ARG A 248 -8.14 -2.22 13.08
CA ARG A 248 -7.02 -2.93 13.70
C ARG A 248 -5.90 -3.18 12.73
N VAL A 249 -4.75 -3.47 13.29
CA VAL A 249 -3.68 -4.16 12.58
C VAL A 249 -3.58 -5.57 13.16
N GLY A 250 -3.64 -6.57 12.29
CA GLY A 250 -3.49 -7.97 12.65
C GLY A 250 -2.10 -8.48 12.30
N ARG A 251 -1.63 -9.46 13.05
CA ARG A 251 -0.42 -10.25 12.79
C ARG A 251 -0.78 -11.72 12.82
N ILE A 252 -0.31 -12.48 11.83
CA ILE A 252 -0.46 -13.92 11.77
C ILE A 252 0.90 -14.59 11.61
N THR A 253 1.20 -15.58 12.44
CA THR A 253 2.40 -16.40 12.36
C THR A 253 2.29 -17.46 11.26
N MET A 254 3.40 -18.07 10.86
CA MET A 254 3.40 -19.09 9.80
C MET A 254 2.62 -20.36 10.17
N ASP A 255 2.40 -20.61 11.46
CA ASP A 255 1.55 -21.68 12.00
C ASP A 255 0.06 -21.27 12.21
N GLY A 256 -0.29 -20.02 11.84
CA GLY A 256 -1.68 -19.55 11.83
C GLY A 256 -2.16 -18.86 13.11
N LYS A 257 -1.28 -18.57 14.07
CA LYS A 257 -1.67 -17.84 15.29
C LYS A 257 -1.87 -16.36 14.99
N ILE A 258 -3.10 -15.85 15.25
CA ILE A 258 -3.49 -14.47 15.00
C ILE A 258 -3.39 -13.64 16.28
N THR A 259 -2.88 -12.41 16.15
CA THR A 259 -2.86 -11.37 17.18
C THR A 259 -3.36 -10.06 16.56
N GLU A 260 -4.29 -9.38 17.22
CA GLU A 260 -4.88 -8.12 16.76
C GLU A 260 -4.48 -6.95 17.68
N TYR A 261 -4.16 -5.80 17.09
CA TYR A 261 -3.80 -4.56 17.78
C TYR A 261 -4.80 -3.47 17.41
N GLN A 262 -5.47 -2.90 18.41
CA GLN A 262 -6.44 -1.83 18.20
C GLN A 262 -5.74 -0.52 17.81
N ILE A 263 -6.16 0.10 16.70
CA ILE A 263 -5.66 1.42 16.31
C ILE A 263 -6.28 2.48 17.23
N PRO A 264 -5.46 3.39 17.83
CA PRO A 264 -5.95 4.33 18.83
C PRO A 264 -7.02 5.29 18.32
N SER A 265 -6.86 5.88 17.14
CA SER A 265 -7.86 6.80 16.58
C SER A 265 -9.10 6.02 16.11
N PRO A 266 -10.33 6.44 16.50
CA PRO A 266 -11.55 5.70 16.17
C PRO A 266 -12.07 5.97 14.73
N THR A 267 -11.63 7.07 14.11
CA THR A 267 -12.14 7.52 12.81
C THR A 267 -11.26 7.08 11.66
N GLY A 268 -11.85 6.86 10.51
CA GLY A 268 -11.18 6.40 9.30
C GLY A 268 -11.00 4.87 9.27
N SER A 269 -10.66 4.37 8.11
CA SER A 269 -10.38 2.95 7.88
C SER A 269 -8.90 2.78 7.52
N PRO A 270 -8.16 1.85 8.16
CA PRO A 270 -6.84 1.49 7.66
C PRO A 270 -7.01 0.81 6.29
N THR A 271 -6.16 1.12 5.32
CA THR A 271 -6.37 0.65 3.93
C THR A 271 -5.20 -0.13 3.36
N ASN A 272 -3.98 0.38 3.47
CA ASN A 272 -2.78 -0.28 2.95
C ASN A 272 -1.73 -0.45 4.04
N ILE A 273 -0.87 -1.44 3.88
CA ILE A 273 0.16 -1.80 4.84
C ILE A 273 1.46 -2.18 4.13
N ALA A 274 2.60 -1.72 4.66
CA ALA A 274 3.91 -2.04 4.11
C ALA A 274 4.99 -2.01 5.20
N VAL A 275 6.13 -2.65 4.95
CA VAL A 275 7.33 -2.45 5.76
C VAL A 275 7.94 -1.11 5.42
N GLY A 276 8.17 -0.27 6.44
CA GLY A 276 8.83 1.02 6.28
C GLY A 276 10.35 0.94 6.24
N PRO A 277 11.03 2.06 5.94
CA PRO A 277 12.50 2.14 5.95
C PRO A 277 13.13 1.83 7.30
N ASP A 278 12.40 2.08 8.39
CA ASP A 278 12.78 1.77 9.77
C ASP A 278 12.52 0.32 10.18
N ARG A 279 12.11 -0.54 9.22
CA ARG A 279 11.79 -1.95 9.38
C ARG A 279 10.56 -2.23 10.26
N ASN A 280 9.81 -1.20 10.64
CA ASN A 280 8.51 -1.36 11.26
C ASN A 280 7.41 -1.47 10.20
N ILE A 281 6.24 -1.86 10.65
CA ILE A 281 5.05 -1.92 9.82
C ILE A 281 4.40 -0.53 9.78
N TRP A 282 4.07 -0.07 8.57
CA TRP A 282 3.38 1.19 8.35
C TRP A 282 2.07 0.94 7.63
N PHE A 283 1.04 1.73 7.94
CA PHE A 283 -0.27 1.63 7.29
C PHE A 283 -0.85 3.02 7.02
N THR A 284 -1.71 3.14 6.02
CA THR A 284 -2.49 4.36 5.75
C THR A 284 -3.85 4.28 6.42
N LYS A 285 -4.33 5.40 6.97
CA LYS A 285 -5.66 5.51 7.57
C LYS A 285 -6.18 6.94 7.45
N GLY A 286 -7.09 7.20 6.51
CA GLY A 286 -7.60 8.55 6.27
C GLY A 286 -6.47 9.53 5.99
N ASN A 287 -6.29 10.51 6.87
CA ASN A 287 -5.27 11.57 6.76
C ASN A 287 -4.03 11.34 7.66
N VAL A 288 -3.82 10.11 8.12
CA VAL A 288 -2.63 9.72 8.89
C VAL A 288 -1.94 8.50 8.26
N VAL A 289 -0.64 8.38 8.49
CA VAL A 289 0.07 7.11 8.41
C VAL A 289 0.31 6.58 9.81
N GLY A 290 0.00 5.31 10.05
CA GLY A 290 0.26 4.64 11.31
C GLY A 290 1.53 3.80 11.23
N ARG A 291 2.25 3.69 12.33
CA ARG A 291 3.42 2.85 12.52
C ARG A 291 3.16 1.84 13.62
N VAL A 292 3.50 0.58 13.37
CA VAL A 292 3.39 -0.50 14.34
C VAL A 292 4.75 -1.13 14.54
N THR A 293 5.18 -1.22 15.80
CA THR A 293 6.40 -1.95 16.17
C THR A 293 6.12 -3.46 16.31
N PRO A 294 7.13 -4.34 16.27
CA PRO A 294 6.92 -5.79 16.38
C PRO A 294 6.22 -6.24 17.67
N ASP A 295 6.31 -5.46 18.74
CA ASP A 295 5.60 -5.68 20.01
C ASP A 295 4.17 -5.15 20.02
N GLY A 296 3.73 -4.48 18.92
CA GLY A 296 2.36 -4.02 18.70
C GLY A 296 2.08 -2.59 19.17
N ALA A 297 3.09 -1.80 19.56
CA ALA A 297 2.88 -0.39 19.86
C ALA A 297 2.56 0.41 18.59
N ILE A 298 1.45 1.17 18.60
CA ILE A 298 0.97 1.94 17.44
C ILE A 298 1.16 3.43 17.69
N THR A 299 1.74 4.12 16.72
CA THR A 299 1.83 5.58 16.65
C THR A 299 1.26 6.07 15.32
N GLU A 300 0.62 7.25 15.31
CA GLU A 300 0.01 7.83 14.12
C GLU A 300 0.67 9.17 13.79
N VAL A 301 1.05 9.38 12.52
CA VAL A 301 1.70 10.58 12.00
C VAL A 301 0.76 11.26 11.01
N PRO A 302 0.40 12.54 11.21
CA PRO A 302 -0.44 13.26 10.28
C PRO A 302 0.19 13.38 8.88
N MET A 303 -0.63 13.21 7.85
CA MET A 303 -0.28 13.56 6.47
C MET A 303 -0.56 15.06 6.19
N PRO A 304 0.00 15.64 5.11
CA PRO A 304 -0.33 17.01 4.71
C PRO A 304 -1.84 17.24 4.55
N ALA A 305 -2.27 18.46 4.76
CA ALA A 305 -3.69 18.82 4.65
C ALA A 305 -4.26 18.45 3.26
N GLY A 306 -5.40 17.77 3.26
CA GLY A 306 -6.08 17.31 2.05
C GLY A 306 -5.50 16.01 1.46
N VAL A 307 -4.43 15.46 2.02
CA VAL A 307 -3.87 14.16 1.61
C VAL A 307 -4.56 13.06 2.41
N ALA A 308 -5.22 12.13 1.72
CA ALA A 308 -5.71 10.88 2.27
C ALA A 308 -5.05 9.72 1.50
N GLY A 309 -4.28 8.92 2.20
CA GLY A 309 -3.48 7.85 1.58
C GLY A 309 -4.34 6.65 1.17
N THR A 310 -4.20 6.23 -0.09
CA THR A 310 -4.85 5.04 -0.64
C THR A 310 -3.87 3.94 -1.02
N GLY A 311 -2.60 4.25 -1.19
CA GLY A 311 -1.52 3.30 -1.45
C GLY A 311 -0.29 3.65 -0.63
N LEU A 312 0.47 2.65 -0.25
CA LEU A 312 1.67 2.79 0.59
C LEU A 312 2.77 1.85 0.08
N THR A 313 3.98 2.37 -0.06
CA THR A 313 5.17 1.54 -0.30
C THR A 313 6.43 2.20 0.23
N ALA A 314 7.40 1.39 0.58
CA ALA A 314 8.76 1.86 0.86
C ALA A 314 9.75 1.15 -0.05
N GLY A 315 10.91 1.74 -0.26
CA GLY A 315 11.98 1.09 -1.01
C GLY A 315 12.37 -0.23 -0.34
N SER A 316 12.23 -1.35 -1.07
CA SER A 316 12.62 -2.66 -0.55
C SER A 316 14.05 -2.99 -0.93
N ASP A 317 14.86 -3.42 0.06
CA ASP A 317 16.26 -3.83 -0.08
C ASP A 317 16.44 -5.26 -0.60
N ARG A 318 15.55 -5.76 -1.45
CA ARG A 318 15.71 -7.14 -1.94
C ARG A 318 16.74 -7.29 -3.07
N GLN A 319 17.36 -6.19 -3.54
CA GLN A 319 18.46 -6.26 -4.53
C GLN A 319 19.66 -5.37 -4.15
N PRO A 320 20.92 -5.84 -4.35
CA PRO A 320 22.11 -5.01 -4.14
C PRO A 320 22.29 -3.93 -5.25
N PRO A 321 22.82 -2.73 -4.91
CA PRO A 321 23.32 -2.34 -3.59
C PRO A 321 22.20 -1.91 -2.65
N ARG A 322 22.15 -2.56 -1.49
CA ARG A 322 21.15 -2.37 -0.44
C ARG A 322 21.21 -0.96 0.15
N ARG A 323 20.53 -0.03 -0.49
CA ARG A 323 20.17 1.24 0.14
C ARG A 323 18.66 1.25 0.25
N LEU A 324 18.14 1.04 1.47
CA LEU A 324 16.74 1.37 1.79
C LEU A 324 16.50 2.77 1.28
N SER A 325 15.50 2.96 0.42
CA SER A 325 15.06 4.31 0.19
C SER A 325 14.59 4.81 1.57
N ASN A 326 15.15 5.90 2.04
CA ASN A 326 14.73 6.52 3.29
C ASN A 326 13.36 7.21 3.14
N ARG A 327 12.51 6.72 2.25
CA ARG A 327 11.22 7.32 1.88
C ARG A 327 10.10 6.31 2.01
N LEU A 328 9.01 6.76 2.61
CA LEU A 328 7.74 6.07 2.61
C LEU A 328 6.81 6.80 1.65
N TRP A 329 6.51 6.16 0.51
CA TRP A 329 5.68 6.73 -0.53
C TRP A 329 4.19 6.46 -0.27
N VAL A 330 3.36 7.45 -0.56
CA VAL A 330 1.90 7.40 -0.42
C VAL A 330 1.26 7.86 -1.72
N ALA A 331 0.33 7.06 -2.26
CA ALA A 331 -0.60 7.50 -3.28
C ALA A 331 -1.81 8.15 -2.60
N ALA A 332 -2.17 9.38 -3.03
CA ALA A 332 -3.26 10.15 -2.43
C ALA A 332 -4.35 10.43 -3.47
N SER A 333 -5.29 9.48 -3.60
CA SER A 333 -6.33 9.49 -4.62
C SER A 333 -7.21 10.76 -4.57
N GLY A 334 -7.69 11.12 -3.38
CA GLY A 334 -8.54 12.29 -3.18
C GLY A 334 -7.84 13.63 -3.47
N ALA A 335 -6.53 13.69 -3.31
CA ALA A 335 -5.73 14.88 -3.57
C ALA A 335 -5.10 14.91 -4.98
N ASN A 336 -5.26 13.86 -5.76
CA ASN A 336 -4.67 13.69 -7.10
C ASN A 336 -3.15 13.94 -7.11
N ARG A 337 -2.42 13.34 -6.16
CA ARG A 337 -0.97 13.50 -6.01
C ARG A 337 -0.31 12.27 -5.41
N LEU A 338 1.02 12.22 -5.58
CA LEU A 338 1.88 11.35 -4.80
C LEU A 338 2.53 12.18 -3.67
N ALA A 339 2.82 11.53 -2.56
CA ALA A 339 3.56 12.15 -1.47
C ALA A 339 4.57 11.15 -0.90
N PHE A 340 5.64 11.61 -0.27
CA PHE A 340 6.49 10.75 0.54
C PHE A 340 6.93 11.41 1.83
N LEU A 341 7.10 10.60 2.85
CA LEU A 341 7.71 10.95 4.11
C LEU A 341 9.18 10.54 4.09
N THR A 342 10.08 11.47 4.44
CA THR A 342 11.53 11.20 4.51
C THR A 342 11.91 10.78 5.93
N PHE A 343 12.79 9.78 6.02
CA PHE A 343 13.42 9.29 7.26
C PHE A 343 14.88 9.74 7.31
N LYS A 344 15.38 10.13 8.50
CA LYS A 344 16.78 10.48 8.74
C LYS A 344 17.52 9.38 9.47
#